data_57d574ad409941590a4dca705c61f1e8
#
_entry.id   57d574ad409941590a4dca705c61f1e8
#
_cell.length_a   1.000
_cell.length_b   1.000
_cell.length_c   1.000
_cell.angle_alpha   90.00
_cell.angle_beta   90.00
_cell.angle_gamma   90.00
#
_symmetry.space_group_name_H-M   'P 1'
#
loop_
_entity.id
_entity.type
_entity.pdbx_description
1 polymer ?
#
loop_
_entity_poly.entity_id
_entity_poly.type
_entity_poly.pdbx_seq_one_letter_code
_entity_poly.pdbx_strand_id
1 'polypeptide(L)'
;GGALAIAAGALNPHVAQVLSDVPYLCHFRRAVALSTEGPYNEIYHYFKVHDQLHATENTVYGTLSYFDCCNLAPRICAKVLMSVGLEDTICPPSTIFAAFNRIKAPKELRVYPEFAHGGFWMHDEEKIAFLAKG
;
A
#
# COMPACT_ATOMS: atom_id res chain seq x y z
N GLY A 1 8.74 -2.35 2.10
CA GLY A 1 8.68 -3.71 1.53
C GLY A 1 7.32 -4.04 0.93
N GLY A 2 6.21 -3.71 1.62
CA GLY A 2 4.87 -4.11 1.20
C GLY A 2 4.46 -3.65 -0.20
N ALA A 3 4.77 -2.41 -0.56
CA ALA A 3 4.51 -1.88 -1.90
C ALA A 3 5.31 -2.60 -2.99
N LEU A 4 6.57 -2.91 -2.71
CA LEU A 4 7.43 -3.66 -3.64
C LEU A 4 6.91 -5.10 -3.84
N ALA A 5 6.37 -5.72 -2.80
CA ALA A 5 5.74 -7.04 -2.92
C ALA A 5 4.52 -7.00 -3.85
N ILE A 6 3.68 -5.97 -3.73
CA ILE A 6 2.53 -5.77 -4.63
C ILE A 6 3.01 -5.54 -6.07
N ALA A 7 4.01 -4.68 -6.27
CA ALA A 7 4.55 -4.41 -7.59
C ALA A 7 5.16 -5.67 -8.23
N ALA A 8 5.92 -6.44 -7.47
CA ALA A 8 6.50 -7.71 -7.95
C ALA A 8 5.41 -8.68 -8.38
N GLY A 9 4.37 -8.86 -7.57
CA GLY A 9 3.24 -9.73 -7.91
C GLY A 9 2.43 -9.26 -9.12
N ALA A 10 2.34 -7.94 -9.32
CA ALA A 10 1.62 -7.36 -10.45
C ALA A 10 2.39 -7.45 -11.78
N LEU A 11 3.72 -7.36 -11.72
CA LEU A 11 4.58 -7.24 -12.90
C LEU A 11 5.27 -8.54 -13.29
N ASN A 12 5.30 -9.53 -12.40
CA ASN A 12 5.95 -10.81 -12.65
C ASN A 12 4.94 -11.96 -12.52
N PRO A 13 4.58 -12.64 -13.65
CA PRO A 13 3.60 -13.72 -13.64
C PRO A 13 4.09 -15.01 -12.95
N HIS A 14 5.38 -15.12 -12.63
CA HIS A 14 5.94 -16.28 -11.96
C HIS A 14 5.85 -16.19 -10.42
N VAL A 15 5.38 -15.07 -9.88
CA VAL A 15 5.14 -14.94 -8.44
C VAL A 15 3.94 -15.79 -8.06
N ALA A 16 4.14 -16.73 -7.13
CA ALA A 16 3.07 -17.61 -6.66
C ALA A 16 2.26 -17.02 -5.49
N GLN A 17 2.92 -16.27 -4.62
CA GLN A 17 2.30 -15.68 -3.44
C GLN A 17 2.87 -14.29 -3.17
N VAL A 18 2.03 -13.38 -2.69
CA VAL A 18 2.39 -12.01 -2.31
C VAL A 18 2.06 -11.81 -0.85
N LEU A 19 3.06 -11.48 -0.05
CA LEU A 19 2.87 -11.08 1.35
C LEU A 19 3.25 -9.60 1.48
N SER A 20 2.24 -8.76 1.73
CA SER A 20 2.40 -7.32 1.74
C SER A 20 2.01 -6.74 3.09
N ASP A 21 2.99 -6.36 3.88
CA ASP A 21 2.78 -5.77 5.19
C ASP A 21 2.67 -4.25 5.08
N VAL A 22 1.57 -3.71 5.59
CA VAL A 22 1.31 -2.26 5.71
C VAL A 22 1.81 -1.46 4.49
N PRO A 23 1.35 -1.76 3.27
CA PRO A 23 1.95 -1.22 2.06
C PRO A 23 1.89 0.30 1.98
N TYR A 24 3.01 0.88 1.59
CA TYR A 24 3.16 2.26 1.15
C TYR A 24 2.77 2.38 -0.34
N LEU A 25 2.76 3.58 -0.89
CA LEU A 25 2.44 3.86 -2.32
C LEU A 25 1.02 3.41 -2.73
N CYS A 26 0.05 3.65 -1.86
CA CYS A 26 -1.35 3.34 -2.11
C CYS A 26 -2.19 4.62 -2.08
N HIS A 27 -2.96 4.88 -3.14
CA HIS A 27 -3.91 5.99 -3.24
C HIS A 27 -3.29 7.34 -2.82
N PHE A 28 -2.37 7.85 -3.60
CA PHE A 28 -1.53 9.00 -3.26
C PHE A 28 -2.30 10.24 -2.80
N ARG A 29 -3.35 10.66 -3.51
CA ARG A 29 -4.10 11.86 -3.12
C ARG A 29 -4.67 11.75 -1.72
N ARG A 30 -5.27 10.61 -1.40
CA ARG A 30 -5.84 10.37 -0.08
C ARG A 30 -4.76 10.24 0.98
N ALA A 31 -3.68 9.53 0.66
CA ALA A 31 -2.56 9.35 1.56
C ALA A 31 -1.93 10.71 1.95
N VAL A 32 -1.69 11.57 0.99
CA VAL A 32 -1.16 12.93 1.23
C VAL A 32 -2.11 13.77 2.06
N ALA A 33 -3.41 13.67 1.82
CA ALA A 33 -4.43 14.42 2.57
C ALA A 33 -4.54 13.98 4.04
N LEU A 34 -4.27 12.70 4.34
CA LEU A 34 -4.42 12.12 5.68
C LEU A 34 -3.11 12.06 6.47
N SER A 35 -1.96 11.99 5.79
CA SER A 35 -0.68 11.81 6.45
C SER A 35 -0.15 13.13 6.98
N THR A 36 0.20 13.14 8.26
CA THR A 36 0.82 14.29 8.93
C THR A 36 2.34 14.17 9.04
N GLU A 37 2.86 12.97 8.77
CA GLU A 37 4.28 12.64 8.90
C GLU A 37 4.65 11.54 7.91
N GLY A 38 5.94 11.24 7.84
CA GLY A 38 6.46 10.15 7.01
C GLY A 38 6.57 10.52 5.53
N PRO A 39 6.79 9.51 4.66
CA PRO A 39 7.15 9.75 3.27
C PRO A 39 6.06 10.43 2.42
N TYR A 40 4.78 10.23 2.70
CA TYR A 40 3.73 10.93 1.96
C TYR A 40 3.76 12.44 2.14
N ASN A 41 4.25 12.91 3.28
CA ASN A 41 4.36 14.33 3.56
C ASN A 41 5.40 15.03 2.66
N GLU A 42 6.33 14.29 2.08
CA GLU A 42 7.28 14.83 1.10
C GLU A 42 6.57 15.36 -0.16
N ILE A 43 5.46 14.74 -0.56
CA ILE A 43 4.65 15.21 -1.69
C ILE A 43 3.99 16.54 -1.34
N TYR A 44 3.46 16.67 -0.12
CA TYR A 44 2.95 17.94 0.38
C TYR A 44 4.04 19.03 0.38
N HIS A 45 5.24 18.72 0.85
CA HIS A 45 6.38 19.65 0.83
C HIS A 45 6.80 20.03 -0.58
N TYR A 46 6.73 19.12 -1.54
CA TYR A 46 6.99 19.43 -2.93
C TYR A 46 6.09 20.56 -3.43
N PHE A 47 4.79 20.49 -3.20
CA PHE A 47 3.87 21.56 -3.57
C PHE A 47 4.17 22.86 -2.83
N LYS A 48 4.44 22.78 -1.54
CA LYS A 48 4.76 23.95 -0.71
C LYS A 48 5.97 24.72 -1.24
N VAL A 49 6.97 24.02 -1.75
CA VAL A 49 8.23 24.64 -2.22
C VAL A 49 8.16 25.01 -3.70
N HIS A 50 7.59 24.17 -4.54
CA HIS A 50 7.68 24.28 -5.99
C HIS A 50 6.38 24.68 -6.69
N ASP A 51 5.23 24.47 -6.07
CA ASP A 51 3.93 24.74 -6.69
C ASP A 51 2.86 25.07 -5.65
N GLN A 52 3.02 26.23 -5.00
CA GLN A 52 2.15 26.67 -3.91
C GLN A 52 0.69 26.85 -4.31
N LEU A 53 0.42 27.14 -5.58
CA LEU A 53 -0.94 27.29 -6.12
C LEU A 53 -1.52 25.98 -6.64
N HIS A 54 -0.77 24.88 -6.54
CA HIS A 54 -1.15 23.56 -7.03
C HIS A 54 -1.54 23.55 -8.53
N ALA A 55 -0.89 24.42 -9.34
CA ALA A 55 -1.18 24.52 -10.76
C ALA A 55 -0.84 23.24 -11.55
N THR A 56 0.15 22.46 -11.06
CA THR A 56 0.61 21.20 -11.66
C THR A 56 0.11 19.96 -10.93
N GLU A 57 -0.85 20.10 -10.03
CA GLU A 57 -1.33 19.01 -9.17
C GLU A 57 -1.76 17.76 -9.96
N ASN A 58 -2.54 17.96 -11.02
CA ASN A 58 -3.00 16.83 -11.85
C ASN A 58 -1.84 16.13 -12.58
N THR A 59 -0.83 16.87 -13.00
CA THR A 59 0.37 16.30 -13.62
C THR A 59 1.18 15.49 -12.62
N VAL A 60 1.37 16.01 -11.41
CA VAL A 60 2.11 15.33 -10.34
C VAL A 60 1.42 14.02 -9.96
N TYR A 61 0.12 14.05 -9.64
CA TYR A 61 -0.60 12.84 -9.28
C TYR A 61 -0.82 11.89 -10.47
N GLY A 62 -0.92 12.41 -11.68
CA GLY A 62 -0.92 11.61 -12.90
C GLY A 62 0.36 10.79 -13.05
N THR A 63 1.51 11.41 -12.80
CA THR A 63 2.81 10.71 -12.79
C THR A 63 2.88 9.67 -11.68
N LEU A 64 2.49 10.04 -10.46
CA LEU A 64 2.49 9.11 -9.32
C LEU A 64 1.55 7.92 -9.52
N SER A 65 0.50 8.06 -10.31
CA SER A 65 -0.46 6.99 -10.58
C SER A 65 0.17 5.75 -11.22
N TYR A 66 1.27 5.90 -11.95
CA TYR A 66 2.03 4.77 -12.50
C TYR A 66 2.71 3.91 -11.44
N PHE A 67 2.93 4.47 -10.27
CA PHE A 67 3.58 3.81 -9.13
C PHE A 67 2.59 3.44 -8.03
N ASP A 68 1.32 3.75 -8.22
CA ASP A 68 0.28 3.52 -7.21
C ASP A 68 -0.12 2.04 -7.18
N CYS A 69 0.01 1.43 -6.00
CA CYS A 69 -0.37 0.03 -5.80
C CYS A 69 -1.84 -0.24 -6.09
N CYS A 70 -2.73 0.75 -5.94
CA CYS A 70 -4.14 0.61 -6.32
C CYS A 70 -4.30 0.34 -7.82
N ASN A 71 -3.43 0.89 -8.65
CA ASN A 71 -3.46 0.68 -10.10
C ASN A 71 -2.73 -0.60 -10.53
N LEU A 72 -1.79 -1.07 -9.72
CA LEU A 72 -1.08 -2.33 -9.97
C LEU A 72 -1.86 -3.55 -9.46
N ALA A 73 -2.61 -3.40 -8.38
CA ALA A 73 -3.32 -4.48 -7.69
C ALA A 73 -4.20 -5.36 -8.61
N PRO A 74 -4.96 -4.82 -9.57
CA PRO A 74 -5.78 -5.65 -10.47
C PRO A 74 -4.99 -6.63 -11.34
N ARG A 75 -3.68 -6.42 -11.50
CA ARG A 75 -2.80 -7.26 -12.33
C ARG A 75 -2.26 -8.48 -11.59
N ILE A 76 -2.39 -8.52 -10.26
CA ILE A 76 -1.88 -9.64 -9.46
C ILE A 76 -2.70 -10.89 -9.76
N CYS A 77 -2.00 -11.98 -10.11
CA CYS A 77 -2.60 -13.31 -10.28
C CYS A 77 -2.27 -14.24 -9.11
N ALA A 78 -1.26 -13.92 -8.33
CA ALA A 78 -0.81 -14.66 -7.17
C ALA A 78 -1.79 -14.55 -5.99
N LYS A 79 -1.77 -15.52 -5.08
CA LYS A 79 -2.47 -15.40 -3.79
C LYS A 79 -1.85 -14.29 -2.96
N VAL A 80 -2.67 -13.48 -2.31
CA VAL A 80 -2.20 -12.32 -1.54
C VAL A 80 -2.59 -12.43 -0.08
N LEU A 81 -1.62 -12.20 0.80
CA LEU A 81 -1.85 -11.88 2.21
C LEU A 81 -1.39 -10.45 2.46
N MET A 82 -2.28 -9.62 2.98
CA MET A 82 -1.98 -8.23 3.30
C MET A 82 -2.27 -7.95 4.77
N SER A 83 -1.53 -7.04 5.38
CA SER A 83 -1.79 -6.57 6.74
C SER A 83 -2.04 -5.08 6.80
N VAL A 84 -2.82 -4.66 7.79
CA VAL A 84 -3.12 -3.26 8.07
C VAL A 84 -3.24 -3.04 9.57
N GLY A 85 -2.63 -1.94 10.06
CA GLY A 85 -2.83 -1.44 11.41
C GLY A 85 -3.79 -0.25 11.38
N LEU A 86 -4.85 -0.29 12.18
CA LEU A 86 -5.86 0.78 12.13
C LEU A 86 -5.40 2.10 12.75
N GLU A 87 -4.33 2.08 13.54
CA GLU A 87 -3.70 3.28 14.10
C GLU A 87 -2.50 3.78 13.28
N ASP A 88 -2.31 3.27 12.06
CA ASP A 88 -1.21 3.63 11.19
C ASP A 88 -1.38 5.07 10.66
N THR A 89 -0.47 5.96 11.04
CA THR A 89 -0.42 7.35 10.60
C THR A 89 0.54 7.57 9.42
N ILE A 90 1.39 6.60 9.13
CA ILE A 90 2.36 6.64 8.02
C ILE A 90 1.70 6.14 6.73
N CYS A 91 1.09 4.97 6.80
CA CYS A 91 0.29 4.40 5.71
C CYS A 91 -1.17 4.33 6.16
N PRO A 92 -1.97 5.37 5.92
CA PRO A 92 -3.34 5.43 6.43
C PRO A 92 -4.16 4.20 6.04
N PRO A 93 -4.89 3.56 6.97
CA PRO A 93 -5.60 2.30 6.72
C PRO A 93 -6.48 2.33 5.48
N SER A 94 -7.20 3.41 5.25
CA SER A 94 -8.09 3.54 4.08
C SER A 94 -7.37 3.42 2.75
N THR A 95 -6.09 3.80 2.67
CA THR A 95 -5.28 3.66 1.46
C THR A 95 -4.90 2.21 1.20
N ILE A 96 -4.64 1.46 2.27
CA ILE A 96 -4.35 0.01 2.22
C ILE A 96 -5.60 -0.76 1.80
N PHE A 97 -6.76 -0.44 2.39
CA PHE A 97 -8.04 -1.02 1.97
C PHE A 97 -8.35 -0.74 0.51
N ALA A 98 -8.03 0.46 0.02
CA ALA A 98 -8.23 0.82 -1.39
C ALA A 98 -7.43 -0.10 -2.32
N ALA A 99 -6.17 -0.37 -2.03
CA ALA A 99 -5.35 -1.31 -2.80
C ALA A 99 -5.86 -2.74 -2.67
N PHE A 100 -6.15 -3.19 -1.45
CA PHE A 100 -6.68 -4.54 -1.19
C PHE A 100 -7.97 -4.81 -1.96
N ASN A 101 -8.90 -3.88 -1.96
CA ASN A 101 -10.19 -4.05 -2.64
C ASN A 101 -10.06 -4.20 -4.16
N ARG A 102 -8.98 -3.72 -4.75
CA ARG A 102 -8.73 -3.82 -6.20
C ARG A 102 -8.01 -5.10 -6.62
N ILE A 103 -7.51 -5.89 -5.68
CA ILE A 103 -6.94 -7.21 -5.97
C ILE A 103 -8.08 -8.15 -6.37
N LYS A 104 -7.96 -8.78 -7.53
CA LYS A 104 -8.95 -9.73 -8.08
C LYS A 104 -8.61 -11.18 -7.77
N ALA A 105 -7.34 -11.49 -7.50
CA ALA A 105 -6.87 -12.81 -7.12
C ALA A 105 -7.36 -13.21 -5.72
N PRO A 106 -7.25 -14.49 -5.33
CA PRO A 106 -7.53 -14.91 -3.96
C PRO A 106 -6.69 -14.10 -2.95
N LYS A 107 -7.37 -13.54 -1.96
CA LYS A 107 -6.73 -12.59 -1.03
C LYS A 107 -7.26 -12.74 0.37
N GLU A 108 -6.37 -12.49 1.33
CA GLU A 108 -6.69 -12.44 2.75
C GLU A 108 -6.12 -11.15 3.35
N LEU A 109 -6.86 -10.55 4.29
CA LEU A 109 -6.42 -9.36 5.03
C LEU A 109 -6.38 -9.66 6.53
N ARG A 110 -5.30 -9.29 7.17
CA ARG A 110 -5.17 -9.28 8.62
C ARG A 110 -5.26 -7.85 9.12
N VAL A 111 -6.28 -7.58 9.91
CA VAL A 111 -6.52 -6.26 10.51
C VAL A 111 -6.09 -6.28 11.96
N TYR A 112 -5.24 -5.34 12.34
CA TYR A 112 -4.73 -5.17 13.70
C TYR A 112 -5.21 -3.82 14.25
N PRO A 113 -6.35 -3.78 14.97
CA PRO A 113 -7.01 -2.53 15.34
C PRO A 113 -6.19 -1.60 16.23
N GLU A 114 -5.35 -2.16 17.09
CA GLU A 114 -4.58 -1.42 18.10
C GLU A 114 -3.11 -1.22 17.71
N PHE A 115 -2.76 -1.46 16.44
CA PHE A 115 -1.39 -1.32 15.95
C PHE A 115 -1.28 -0.23 14.89
N ALA A 116 -0.12 0.41 14.86
CA ALA A 116 0.26 1.42 13.89
C ALA A 116 0.96 0.80 12.67
N HIS A 117 2.11 1.34 12.27
CA HIS A 117 2.86 0.94 11.08
C HIS A 117 3.79 -0.27 11.32
N GLY A 118 3.41 -1.20 12.14
CA GLY A 118 4.21 -2.39 12.42
C GLY A 118 4.06 -2.87 13.86
N GLY A 119 4.99 -3.72 14.29
CA GLY A 119 4.95 -4.31 15.63
C GLY A 119 4.01 -5.51 15.75
N PHE A 120 3.57 -6.07 14.64
CA PHE A 120 2.65 -7.21 14.61
C PHE A 120 3.44 -8.51 14.79
N TRP A 121 4.02 -8.71 15.96
CA TRP A 121 4.85 -9.90 16.21
C TRP A 121 4.11 -11.21 15.91
N MET A 122 2.79 -11.26 16.12
CA MET A 122 1.95 -12.41 15.82
C MET A 122 1.74 -12.62 14.31
N HIS A 123 1.99 -11.61 13.49
CA HIS A 123 1.76 -11.67 12.04
C HIS A 123 2.77 -12.57 11.31
N ASP A 124 3.94 -12.78 11.88
CA ASP A 124 4.93 -13.69 11.28
C ASP A 124 4.42 -15.13 11.25
N GLU A 125 3.71 -15.56 12.29
CA GLU A 125 3.06 -16.87 12.32
C GLU A 125 1.98 -16.98 11.24
N GLU A 126 1.20 -15.92 11.05
CA GLU A 126 0.18 -15.84 9.99
C GLU A 126 0.82 -15.95 8.59
N LYS A 127 1.94 -15.28 8.37
CA LYS A 127 2.69 -15.36 7.10
C LYS A 127 3.19 -16.78 6.83
N ILE A 128 3.78 -17.42 7.85
CA ILE A 128 4.27 -18.81 7.73
C ILE A 128 3.11 -19.75 7.41
N ALA A 129 1.99 -19.62 8.11
CA ALA A 129 0.81 -20.44 7.87
C ALA A 129 0.25 -20.23 6.46
N PHE A 130 0.26 -19.00 5.96
CA PHE A 130 -0.18 -18.67 4.61
C PHE A 130 0.74 -19.29 3.54
N LEU A 131 2.04 -19.22 3.72
CA LEU A 131 3.03 -19.83 2.82
C LEU A 131 2.87 -21.36 2.79
N ALA A 132 2.60 -21.98 3.93
CA ALA A 132 2.43 -23.43 4.02
C ALA A 132 1.20 -23.97 3.29
N LYS A 133 0.19 -23.14 3.07
CA LYS A 133 -1.03 -23.54 2.30
C LYS A 133 -0.77 -23.64 0.79
N GLY A 134 0.40 -23.27 0.34
CA GLY A 134 0.81 -23.33 -1.08
C GLY A 134 0.07 -22.37 -1.95
#